data_ae30faac1a5a306526bdb3a2cff9838c
#
_entry.id   ae30faac1a5a306526bdb3a2cff9838c
#
_cell.length_a   1.000
_cell.length_b   1.000
_cell.length_c   1.000
_cell.angle_alpha   90.00
_cell.angle_beta   90.00
_cell.angle_gamma   90.00
#
_symmetry.space_group_name_H-M   'P 1'
#
loop_
_entity.id
_entity.type
_entity.pdbx_description
1 polymer ?
#
loop_
_entity_poly.entity_id
_entity_poly.type
_entity_poly.pdbx_seq_one_letter_code
_entity_poly.pdbx_strand_id
1 'polypeptide(L)'
;MSELVDKLFAIHDALTAESLPHAFGGAIALAYCVEEPRGTRDLDVNIFCDAADAAKILGALPGGVRVTDGDIERVERDGQARLDWDGVPVDVFLNNLPLHEAVGSAVVWVPLQERQVPVLDCASLVVFKSFFDRTKDWADIEAVALATPEDIETAARMLAELVGEDDPAYARLASISSDNPA
;
A
#
# COMPACT_ATOMS: atom_id res chain seq x y z
N MET A 1 10.12 -4.50 -21.69
CA MET A 1 9.40 -4.45 -20.40
C MET A 1 9.29 -2.99 -19.96
N SER A 2 8.32 -2.64 -19.15
CA SER A 2 8.27 -1.27 -18.59
C SER A 2 9.32 -1.17 -17.49
N GLU A 3 10.14 -0.13 -17.48
CA GLU A 3 11.17 0.13 -16.46
C GLU A 3 10.60 0.06 -15.03
N LEU A 4 9.35 0.50 -14.84
CA LEU A 4 8.66 0.44 -13.55
C LEU A 4 8.44 -1.01 -13.09
N VAL A 5 8.04 -1.92 -13.99
CA VAL A 5 7.82 -3.34 -13.67
C VAL A 5 9.13 -4.05 -13.36
N ASP A 6 10.21 -3.72 -14.07
CA ASP A 6 11.54 -4.28 -13.79
C ASP A 6 12.03 -3.87 -12.40
N LYS A 7 11.82 -2.59 -12.01
CA LYS A 7 12.12 -2.09 -10.67
C LYS A 7 11.25 -2.74 -9.59
N LEU A 8 9.96 -2.95 -9.87
CA LEU A 8 9.05 -3.67 -8.96
C LEU A 8 9.56 -5.08 -8.68
N PHE A 9 9.92 -5.83 -9.72
CA PHE A 9 10.45 -7.18 -9.56
C PHE A 9 11.78 -7.20 -8.80
N ALA A 10 12.67 -6.24 -9.04
CA ALA A 10 13.94 -6.16 -8.33
C ALA A 10 13.73 -5.89 -6.82
N ILE A 11 12.77 -5.01 -6.45
CA ILE A 11 12.40 -4.79 -5.04
C ILE A 11 11.81 -6.08 -4.44
N HIS A 12 10.88 -6.73 -5.16
CA HIS A 12 10.29 -7.99 -4.71
C HIS A 12 11.35 -9.06 -4.44
N ASP A 13 12.29 -9.25 -5.38
CA ASP A 13 13.35 -10.24 -5.25
C ASP A 13 14.29 -9.94 -4.08
N ALA A 14 14.66 -8.66 -3.91
CA ALA A 14 15.55 -8.21 -2.83
C ALA A 14 14.92 -8.44 -1.45
N LEU A 15 13.66 -8.02 -1.26
CA LEU A 15 12.94 -8.21 0.00
C LEU A 15 12.68 -9.69 0.30
N THR A 16 12.37 -10.49 -0.74
CA THR A 16 12.17 -11.94 -0.62
C THR A 16 13.47 -12.65 -0.19
N ALA A 17 14.61 -12.27 -0.77
CA ALA A 17 15.91 -12.85 -0.41
C ALA A 17 16.27 -12.65 1.07
N GLU A 18 15.86 -11.53 1.65
CA GLU A 18 16.04 -11.21 3.08
C GLU A 18 14.88 -11.71 3.96
N SER A 19 13.91 -12.45 3.38
CA SER A 19 12.72 -12.94 4.08
C SER A 19 11.90 -11.82 4.73
N LEU A 20 11.86 -10.65 4.12
CA LEU A 20 11.08 -9.50 4.57
C LEU A 20 9.66 -9.57 3.99
N PRO A 21 8.62 -9.76 4.81
CA PRO A 21 7.24 -9.81 4.34
C PRO A 21 6.84 -8.44 3.80
N HIS A 22 6.26 -8.42 2.60
CA HIS A 22 5.92 -7.17 1.92
C HIS A 22 4.76 -7.33 0.95
N ALA A 23 4.16 -6.21 0.57
CA ALA A 23 3.18 -6.14 -0.51
C ALA A 23 3.26 -4.78 -1.23
N PHE A 24 2.99 -4.77 -2.53
CA PHE A 24 2.82 -3.52 -3.26
C PHE A 24 1.42 -2.95 -3.01
N GLY A 25 1.36 -1.64 -2.81
CA GLY A 25 0.14 -0.87 -2.57
C GLY A 25 -0.21 0.05 -3.74
N GLY A 26 -0.80 1.20 -3.40
CA GLY A 26 -1.05 2.30 -4.32
C GLY A 26 -1.78 1.90 -5.60
N ALA A 27 -1.32 2.42 -6.75
CA ALA A 27 -1.95 2.15 -8.03
C ALA A 27 -1.69 0.72 -8.56
N ILE A 28 -0.64 0.04 -8.08
CA ILE A 28 -0.37 -1.36 -8.45
C ILE A 28 -1.45 -2.27 -7.85
N ALA A 29 -1.73 -2.16 -6.55
CA ALA A 29 -2.82 -2.91 -5.93
C ALA A 29 -4.18 -2.50 -6.52
N LEU A 30 -4.42 -1.20 -6.72
CA LEU A 30 -5.65 -0.68 -7.31
C LEU A 30 -5.98 -1.33 -8.65
N ALA A 31 -4.96 -1.64 -9.47
CA ALA A 31 -5.14 -2.26 -10.78
C ALA A 31 -5.82 -3.64 -10.73
N TYR A 32 -5.86 -4.27 -9.57
CA TYR A 32 -6.55 -5.55 -9.34
C TYR A 32 -7.88 -5.40 -8.61
N CYS A 33 -8.22 -4.17 -8.23
CA CYS A 33 -9.46 -3.87 -7.50
C CYS A 33 -10.50 -3.12 -8.35
N VAL A 34 -10.15 -2.68 -9.55
CA VAL A 34 -11.03 -1.89 -10.42
C VAL A 34 -10.96 -2.36 -11.86
N GLU A 35 -12.03 -2.14 -12.64
CA GLU A 35 -12.07 -2.53 -14.05
C GLU A 35 -11.18 -1.67 -14.93
N GLU A 36 -11.06 -0.37 -14.64
CA GLU A 36 -10.28 0.60 -15.40
C GLU A 36 -9.18 1.23 -14.54
N PRO A 37 -8.01 0.54 -14.39
CA PRO A 37 -6.94 1.05 -13.54
C PRO A 37 -6.25 2.27 -14.17
N ARG A 38 -5.94 3.25 -13.33
CA ARG A 38 -5.10 4.38 -13.74
C ARG A 38 -3.62 4.01 -13.79
N GLY A 39 -2.89 4.67 -14.68
CA GLY A 39 -1.43 4.53 -14.73
C GLY A 39 -0.74 5.10 -13.48
N THR A 40 0.47 4.63 -13.23
CA THR A 40 1.35 5.14 -12.17
C THR A 40 2.76 5.36 -12.67
N ARG A 41 3.53 6.17 -11.91
CA ARG A 41 4.97 6.42 -12.10
C ARG A 41 5.76 6.17 -10.82
N ASP A 42 5.09 5.80 -9.74
CA ASP A 42 5.63 5.52 -8.42
C ASP A 42 5.35 4.08 -8.01
N LEU A 43 6.14 3.57 -7.08
CA LEU A 43 5.98 2.28 -6.44
C LEU A 43 5.68 2.51 -4.97
N ASP A 44 4.55 2.01 -4.50
CA ASP A 44 4.18 2.00 -3.09
C ASP A 44 4.48 0.61 -2.53
N VAL A 45 5.38 0.51 -1.55
CA VAL A 45 5.85 -0.77 -0.97
C VAL A 45 5.57 -0.78 0.53
N ASN A 46 4.69 -1.67 0.96
CA ASN A 46 4.45 -1.93 2.37
C ASN A 46 5.36 -3.08 2.81
N ILE A 47 6.18 -2.87 3.84
CA ILE A 47 7.08 -3.87 4.42
C ILE A 47 6.61 -4.11 5.84
N PHE A 48 6.09 -5.32 6.11
CA PHE A 48 5.43 -5.67 7.37
C PHE A 48 6.46 -6.02 8.47
N CYS A 49 7.35 -5.08 8.73
CA CYS A 49 8.40 -5.15 9.75
C CYS A 49 8.38 -3.86 10.58
N ASP A 50 8.90 -3.93 11.81
CA ASP A 50 8.96 -2.80 12.73
C ASP A 50 9.79 -1.64 12.14
N ALA A 51 9.28 -0.42 12.23
CA ALA A 51 9.98 0.78 11.79
C ALA A 51 11.30 1.02 12.54
N ALA A 52 11.45 0.48 13.75
CA ALA A 52 12.72 0.53 14.49
C ALA A 52 13.86 -0.21 13.78
N ASP A 53 13.57 -1.13 12.86
CA ASP A 53 14.55 -1.85 12.05
C ASP A 53 14.85 -1.18 10.70
N ALA A 54 14.43 0.08 10.50
CA ALA A 54 14.49 0.81 9.23
C ALA A 54 15.84 0.74 8.54
N ALA A 55 16.95 0.94 9.25
CA ALA A 55 18.30 0.89 8.67
C ALA A 55 18.59 -0.45 7.98
N LYS A 56 18.24 -1.57 8.64
CA LYS A 56 18.42 -2.92 8.08
C LYS A 56 17.49 -3.15 6.89
N ILE A 57 16.22 -2.77 7.02
CA ILE A 57 15.17 -3.00 6.01
C ILE A 57 15.45 -2.19 4.75
N LEU A 58 15.75 -0.89 4.89
CA LEU A 58 16.09 -0.04 3.74
C LEU A 58 17.41 -0.44 3.09
N GLY A 59 18.37 -0.98 3.87
CA GLY A 59 19.61 -1.55 3.36
C GLY A 59 19.43 -2.83 2.53
N ALA A 60 18.30 -3.51 2.65
CA ALA A 60 17.93 -4.67 1.84
C ALA A 60 17.36 -4.31 0.46
N LEU A 61 17.00 -3.05 0.22
CA LEU A 61 16.50 -2.60 -1.07
C LEU A 61 17.57 -2.69 -2.16
N PRO A 62 17.19 -2.81 -3.45
CA PRO A 62 18.16 -2.83 -4.55
C PRO A 62 19.11 -1.62 -4.52
N GLY A 63 20.37 -1.82 -4.84
CA GLY A 63 21.43 -0.78 -4.75
C GLY A 63 21.17 0.46 -5.65
N GLY A 64 20.21 0.41 -6.56
CA GLY A 64 19.76 1.57 -7.33
C GLY A 64 18.81 2.49 -6.56
N VAL A 65 18.20 2.01 -5.47
CA VAL A 65 17.35 2.83 -4.59
C VAL A 65 18.26 3.68 -3.70
N ARG A 66 18.15 4.99 -3.82
CA ARG A 66 18.93 5.91 -3.00
C ARG A 66 18.30 6.05 -1.62
N VAL A 67 19.05 5.62 -0.61
CA VAL A 67 18.70 5.73 0.81
C VAL A 67 19.71 6.64 1.50
N THR A 68 19.23 7.60 2.29
CA THR A 68 20.07 8.50 3.13
C THR A 68 19.78 8.27 4.61
N ASP A 69 20.68 8.72 5.48
CA ASP A 69 20.46 8.66 6.94
C ASP A 69 19.16 9.39 7.33
N GLY A 70 18.86 10.51 6.68
CA GLY A 70 17.60 11.24 6.90
C GLY A 70 16.34 10.48 6.48
N ASP A 71 16.43 9.56 5.51
CA ASP A 71 15.31 8.69 5.14
C ASP A 71 15.12 7.59 6.21
N ILE A 72 16.21 7.04 6.74
CA ILE A 72 16.17 6.08 7.86
C ILE A 72 15.50 6.72 9.07
N GLU A 73 15.99 7.89 9.52
CA GLU A 73 15.40 8.63 10.63
C GLU A 73 13.90 8.95 10.42
N ARG A 74 13.52 9.25 9.19
CA ARG A 74 12.11 9.50 8.86
C ARG A 74 11.26 8.25 8.97
N VAL A 75 11.74 7.11 8.46
CA VAL A 75 11.03 5.83 8.60
C VAL A 75 10.92 5.41 10.05
N GLU A 76 11.99 5.52 10.84
CA GLU A 76 11.96 5.21 12.28
C GLU A 76 10.93 6.06 13.04
N ARG A 77 10.78 7.34 12.68
CA ARG A 77 9.87 8.26 13.34
C ARG A 77 8.43 8.16 12.85
N ASP A 78 8.26 8.12 11.50
CA ASP A 78 6.95 8.29 10.84
C ASP A 78 6.43 6.99 10.19
N GLY A 79 7.24 5.92 10.17
CA GLY A 79 6.92 4.65 9.51
C GLY A 79 6.95 4.71 7.98
N GLN A 80 7.37 5.83 7.39
CA GLN A 80 7.34 5.99 5.94
C GLN A 80 8.40 6.95 5.42
N ALA A 81 8.86 6.71 4.19
CA ALA A 81 9.68 7.66 3.44
C ALA A 81 9.45 7.53 1.93
N ARG A 82 9.65 8.63 1.21
CA ARG A 82 9.74 8.63 -0.25
C ARG A 82 11.19 8.59 -0.66
N LEU A 83 11.59 7.51 -1.29
CA LEU A 83 12.90 7.27 -1.85
C LEU A 83 12.90 7.56 -3.36
N ASP A 84 14.09 7.58 -3.96
CA ASP A 84 14.24 7.76 -5.40
C ASP A 84 15.08 6.63 -6.00
N TRP A 85 14.63 6.08 -7.11
CA TRP A 85 15.38 5.15 -7.93
C TRP A 85 15.43 5.64 -9.38
N ASP A 86 16.49 6.36 -9.73
CA ASP A 86 16.71 6.93 -11.06
C ASP A 86 15.50 7.71 -11.58
N GLY A 87 14.93 8.58 -10.72
CA GLY A 87 13.76 9.39 -11.04
C GLY A 87 12.41 8.68 -10.91
N VAL A 88 12.39 7.41 -10.49
CA VAL A 88 11.18 6.70 -10.09
C VAL A 88 11.01 6.81 -8.58
N PRO A 89 9.93 7.45 -8.09
CA PRO A 89 9.64 7.48 -6.66
C PRO A 89 9.31 6.09 -6.14
N VAL A 90 9.89 5.74 -4.97
CA VAL A 90 9.58 4.53 -4.22
C VAL A 90 9.13 4.95 -2.83
N ASP A 91 7.83 4.87 -2.59
CA ASP A 91 7.23 5.14 -1.29
C ASP A 91 7.27 3.86 -0.45
N VAL A 92 8.00 3.88 0.65
CA VAL A 92 8.11 2.75 1.58
C VAL A 92 7.31 3.03 2.84
N PHE A 93 6.61 1.99 3.33
CA PHE A 93 5.79 2.02 4.54
C PHE A 93 6.17 0.82 5.41
N LEU A 94 6.53 1.07 6.67
CA LEU A 94 6.84 0.06 7.68
C LEU A 94 5.82 0.08 8.80
N ASN A 95 5.79 -0.98 9.60
CA ASN A 95 4.86 -1.07 10.73
C ASN A 95 5.20 -0.02 11.79
N ASN A 96 4.32 0.94 11.94
CA ASN A 96 4.32 1.91 13.05
C ASN A 96 2.93 2.08 13.68
N LEU A 97 1.92 1.38 13.15
CA LEU A 97 0.55 1.39 13.62
C LEU A 97 0.00 -0.05 13.67
N PRO A 98 -0.93 -0.37 14.57
CA PRO A 98 -1.59 -1.69 14.64
C PRO A 98 -2.24 -2.14 13.32
N LEU A 99 -2.64 -1.19 12.48
CA LEU A 99 -3.17 -1.44 11.14
C LEU A 99 -2.24 -2.32 10.28
N HIS A 100 -0.93 -2.05 10.29
CA HIS A 100 0.01 -2.76 9.44
C HIS A 100 0.09 -4.26 9.76
N GLU A 101 -0.10 -4.65 11.03
CA GLU A 101 -0.13 -6.06 11.43
C GLU A 101 -1.37 -6.77 10.87
N ALA A 102 -2.54 -6.13 10.95
CA ALA A 102 -3.79 -6.67 10.41
C ALA A 102 -3.71 -6.85 8.89
N VAL A 103 -3.19 -5.85 8.19
CA VAL A 103 -3.05 -5.84 6.72
C VAL A 103 -2.00 -6.83 6.24
N GLY A 104 -0.92 -7.05 6.99
CA GLY A 104 0.12 -8.01 6.62
C GLY A 104 -0.37 -9.44 6.45
N SER A 105 -1.50 -9.80 7.08
CA SER A 105 -2.15 -11.10 6.93
C SER A 105 -3.11 -11.21 5.74
N ALA A 106 -3.49 -10.09 5.12
CA ALA A 106 -4.48 -9.98 4.04
C ALA A 106 -3.83 -9.73 2.66
N VAL A 107 -2.54 -10.06 2.52
CA VAL A 107 -1.81 -9.93 1.25
C VAL A 107 -2.31 -10.96 0.24
N VAL A 108 -2.55 -10.52 -1.00
CA VAL A 108 -2.94 -11.38 -2.11
C VAL A 108 -1.82 -11.47 -3.16
N TRP A 109 -1.68 -12.65 -3.76
CA TRP A 109 -0.72 -12.87 -4.84
C TRP A 109 -1.43 -12.75 -6.18
N VAL A 110 -0.93 -11.88 -7.03
CA VAL A 110 -1.56 -11.56 -8.31
C VAL A 110 -0.58 -11.75 -9.47
N PRO A 111 -1.06 -12.17 -10.65
CA PRO A 111 -0.20 -12.28 -11.82
C PRO A 111 0.19 -10.89 -12.34
N LEU A 112 1.49 -10.67 -12.52
CA LEU A 112 2.05 -9.51 -13.20
C LEU A 112 3.03 -10.01 -14.26
N GLN A 113 2.66 -9.93 -15.54
CA GLN A 113 3.35 -10.61 -16.66
C GLN A 113 3.46 -12.13 -16.39
N GLU A 114 4.67 -12.69 -16.39
CA GLU A 114 4.92 -14.12 -16.17
C GLU A 114 5.24 -14.47 -14.69
N ARG A 115 5.06 -13.51 -13.76
CA ARG A 115 5.39 -13.68 -12.34
C ARG A 115 4.18 -13.45 -11.45
N GLN A 116 4.26 -13.94 -10.22
CA GLN A 116 3.32 -13.60 -9.15
C GLN A 116 3.99 -12.57 -8.25
N VAL A 117 3.22 -11.56 -7.83
CA VAL A 117 3.69 -10.52 -6.89
C VAL A 117 2.66 -10.32 -5.77
N PRO A 118 3.12 -10.03 -4.55
CA PRO A 118 2.22 -9.75 -3.44
C PRO A 118 1.70 -8.30 -3.54
N VAL A 119 0.39 -8.13 -3.44
CA VAL A 119 -0.26 -6.82 -3.36
C VAL A 119 -1.17 -6.74 -2.15
N LEU A 120 -1.50 -5.54 -1.69
CA LEU A 120 -2.57 -5.34 -0.72
C LEU A 120 -3.89 -5.81 -1.32
N ASP A 121 -4.74 -6.47 -0.53
CA ASP A 121 -6.12 -6.71 -0.94
C ASP A 121 -6.91 -5.40 -1.03
N CYS A 122 -8.07 -5.44 -1.65
CA CYS A 122 -8.82 -4.23 -1.95
C CYS A 122 -9.35 -3.53 -0.69
N ALA A 123 -9.79 -4.28 0.31
CA ALA A 123 -10.24 -3.71 1.57
C ALA A 123 -9.10 -3.00 2.31
N SER A 124 -7.92 -3.62 2.43
CA SER A 124 -6.74 -3.03 3.03
C SER A 124 -6.28 -1.78 2.28
N LEU A 125 -6.28 -1.82 0.94
CA LEU A 125 -5.94 -0.66 0.12
C LEU A 125 -6.89 0.51 0.40
N VAL A 126 -8.20 0.26 0.52
CA VAL A 126 -9.21 1.27 0.86
C VAL A 126 -8.94 1.87 2.23
N VAL A 127 -8.63 1.07 3.24
CA VAL A 127 -8.28 1.56 4.58
C VAL A 127 -7.08 2.50 4.52
N PHE A 128 -5.98 2.12 3.87
CA PHE A 128 -4.81 3.00 3.71
C PHE A 128 -5.16 4.31 3.00
N LYS A 129 -5.95 4.25 1.93
CA LYS A 129 -6.38 5.45 1.18
C LYS A 129 -7.25 6.37 2.02
N SER A 130 -8.11 5.83 2.89
CA SER A 130 -8.92 6.62 3.81
C SER A 130 -8.06 7.42 4.80
N PHE A 131 -6.92 6.87 5.26
CA PHE A 131 -5.97 7.59 6.10
C PHE A 131 -5.21 8.71 5.38
N PHE A 132 -4.88 8.53 4.11
CA PHE A 132 -4.22 9.59 3.33
C PHE A 132 -5.15 10.76 3.03
N ASP A 133 -6.45 10.53 2.93
CA ASP A 133 -7.53 11.53 2.79
C ASP A 133 -7.32 12.55 1.64
N ARG A 134 -6.56 12.20 0.60
CA ARG A 134 -6.38 13.07 -0.58
C ARG A 134 -7.55 12.89 -1.55
N THR A 135 -7.87 13.93 -2.33
CA THR A 135 -8.95 13.86 -3.35
C THR A 135 -8.79 12.66 -4.28
N LYS A 136 -7.56 12.37 -4.72
CA LYS A 136 -7.28 11.21 -5.58
C LYS A 136 -7.55 9.87 -4.90
N ASP A 137 -7.34 9.79 -3.58
CA ASP A 137 -7.55 8.55 -2.83
C ASP A 137 -9.03 8.25 -2.71
N TRP A 138 -9.87 9.26 -2.53
CA TRP A 138 -11.32 9.08 -2.52
C TRP A 138 -11.88 8.73 -3.89
N ALA A 139 -11.34 9.28 -4.98
CA ALA A 139 -11.70 8.85 -6.33
C ALA A 139 -11.35 7.37 -6.59
N ASP A 140 -10.20 6.92 -6.09
CA ASP A 140 -9.80 5.51 -6.15
C ASP A 140 -10.74 4.63 -5.30
N ILE A 141 -11.16 5.08 -4.10
CA ILE A 141 -12.13 4.38 -3.24
C ILE A 141 -13.50 4.26 -3.91
N GLU A 142 -13.99 5.33 -4.53
CA GLU A 142 -15.24 5.32 -5.30
C GLU A 142 -15.18 4.31 -6.46
N ALA A 143 -14.03 4.20 -7.15
CA ALA A 143 -13.83 3.22 -8.21
C ALA A 143 -13.85 1.77 -7.66
N VAL A 144 -13.26 1.52 -6.48
CA VAL A 144 -13.35 0.22 -5.81
C VAL A 144 -14.79 -0.08 -5.40
N ALA A 145 -15.54 0.90 -4.89
CA ALA A 145 -16.94 0.73 -4.50
C ALA A 145 -17.84 0.31 -5.67
N LEU A 146 -17.51 0.75 -6.89
CA LEU A 146 -18.23 0.34 -8.09
C LEU A 146 -17.88 -1.08 -8.55
N ALA A 147 -16.65 -1.53 -8.33
CA ALA A 147 -16.17 -2.82 -8.80
C ALA A 147 -16.37 -3.95 -7.77
N THR A 148 -16.10 -3.67 -6.49
CA THR A 148 -16.11 -4.63 -5.38
C THR A 148 -16.73 -3.99 -4.11
N PRO A 149 -18.05 -3.75 -4.06
CA PRO A 149 -18.72 -3.09 -2.93
C PRO A 149 -18.51 -3.82 -1.60
N GLU A 150 -18.35 -5.14 -1.61
CA GLU A 150 -18.07 -5.95 -0.42
C GLU A 150 -16.71 -5.61 0.24
N ASP A 151 -15.74 -5.14 -0.54
CA ASP A 151 -14.46 -4.69 0.01
C ASP A 151 -14.60 -3.35 0.75
N ILE A 152 -15.52 -2.49 0.32
CA ILE A 152 -15.84 -1.24 1.03
C ILE A 152 -16.46 -1.53 2.39
N GLU A 153 -17.40 -2.49 2.47
CA GLU A 153 -18.00 -2.90 3.75
C GLU A 153 -16.94 -3.50 4.70
N THR A 154 -16.04 -4.30 4.14
CA THR A 154 -14.93 -4.87 4.91
C THR A 154 -13.97 -3.79 5.39
N ALA A 155 -13.59 -2.86 4.53
CA ALA A 155 -12.73 -1.73 4.87
C ALA A 155 -13.37 -0.83 5.94
N ALA A 156 -14.67 -0.56 5.84
CA ALA A 156 -15.39 0.23 6.84
C ALA A 156 -15.37 -0.43 8.23
N ARG A 157 -15.55 -1.75 8.31
CA ARG A 157 -15.42 -2.49 9.58
C ARG A 157 -14.00 -2.40 10.15
N MET A 158 -12.99 -2.63 9.30
CA MET A 158 -11.58 -2.51 9.70
C MET A 158 -11.27 -1.09 10.22
N LEU A 159 -11.76 -0.08 9.52
CA LEU A 159 -11.53 1.31 9.90
C LEU A 159 -12.22 1.66 11.23
N ALA A 160 -13.46 1.19 11.44
CA ALA A 160 -14.18 1.36 12.71
C ALA A 160 -13.41 0.74 13.90
N GLU A 161 -12.82 -0.44 13.72
CA GLU A 161 -12.00 -1.10 14.75
C GLU A 161 -10.72 -0.33 15.08
N LEU A 162 -10.15 0.38 14.09
CA LEU A 162 -8.88 1.09 14.22
C LEU A 162 -9.02 2.48 14.83
N VAL A 163 -10.00 3.26 14.36
CA VAL A 163 -10.16 4.69 14.73
C VAL A 163 -11.49 5.00 15.43
N GLY A 164 -12.44 4.06 15.43
CA GLY A 164 -13.79 4.23 15.94
C GLY A 164 -14.76 4.83 14.92
N GLU A 165 -16.06 4.63 15.17
CA GLU A 165 -17.14 5.10 14.28
C GLU A 165 -17.33 6.63 14.29
N ASP A 166 -16.78 7.32 15.28
CA ASP A 166 -16.82 8.79 15.38
C ASP A 166 -15.75 9.49 14.53
N ASP A 167 -14.82 8.71 13.91
CA ASP A 167 -13.76 9.28 13.10
C ASP A 167 -14.31 9.78 11.73
N PRO A 168 -13.90 10.97 11.27
CA PRO A 168 -14.35 11.52 9.99
C PRO A 168 -14.04 10.63 8.77
N ALA A 169 -12.94 9.89 8.78
CA ALA A 169 -12.59 8.97 7.69
C ALA A 169 -13.59 7.80 7.62
N TYR A 170 -13.96 7.24 8.79
CA TYR A 170 -15.00 6.23 8.87
C TYR A 170 -16.36 6.76 8.36
N ALA A 171 -16.80 7.91 8.86
CA ALA A 171 -18.08 8.50 8.48
C ALA A 171 -18.16 8.70 6.95
N ARG A 172 -17.07 9.17 6.35
CA ARG A 172 -16.99 9.35 4.89
C ARG A 172 -17.01 8.03 4.13
N LEU A 173 -16.25 7.02 4.56
CA LEU A 173 -16.24 5.70 3.94
C LEU A 173 -17.60 5.01 4.03
N ALA A 174 -18.24 5.08 5.20
CA ALA A 174 -19.58 4.52 5.42
C ALA A 174 -20.66 5.17 4.52
N SER A 175 -20.50 6.47 4.19
CA SER A 175 -21.43 7.13 3.25
C SER A 175 -21.33 6.54 1.83
N ILE A 176 -20.12 6.17 1.38
CA ILE A 176 -19.91 5.54 0.06
C ILE A 176 -20.56 4.14 0.02
N SER A 177 -20.44 3.37 1.11
CA SER A 177 -21.10 2.05 1.23
C SER A 177 -22.62 2.14 1.16
N SER A 178 -23.22 3.19 1.75
CA SER A 178 -24.68 3.35 1.77
C SER A 178 -25.26 3.84 0.46
N ASP A 179 -24.50 4.57 -0.34
CA ASP A 179 -24.96 5.15 -1.61
C ASP A 179 -24.90 4.14 -2.78
N ASN A 180 -24.29 2.98 -2.57
CA ASN A 180 -24.17 1.91 -3.59
C ASN A 180 -24.72 0.57 -3.03
N PRO A 181 -26.03 0.45 -2.76
CA PRO A 181 -26.62 -0.81 -2.28
C PRO A 181 -26.52 -1.87 -3.39
N ALA A 182 -25.96 -3.03 -3.05
CA ALA A 182 -25.79 -4.21 -3.91
C ALA A 182 -27.09 -4.68 -4.56
#